data_ccd694488a73fde0d128e823a59c6bea
#
_entry.id   ccd694488a73fde0d128e823a59c6bea
#
_cell.length_a   1.000
_cell.length_b   1.000
_cell.length_c   1.000
_cell.angle_alpha   90.00
_cell.angle_beta   90.00
_cell.angle_gamma   90.00
#
_symmetry.space_group_name_H-M   'P 1'
#
loop_
_entity.id
_entity.type
_entity.pdbx_description
1 polymer ?
#
loop_
_entity_poly.entity_id
_entity_poly.type
_entity_poly.pdbx_seq_one_letter_code
_entity_poly.pdbx_strand_id
1 'polypeptide(L)'
;MRDNRRVTTDEIRETFLRFFEERDHKRLPSASLVPSAYDPSVLLTTAGMHPLVPFFKGEETPPHPRLTSCQKCFRTTDIENVGNTARHLTFFEMLGNFSVGDYFKQEAVQWAWELSLEGFHFKAEDLWISVFEGDKALGLGVEIGTNLCGHNS
;
A
#
# COMPACT_ATOMS: atom_id res chain seq x y z
N MET A 1 13.88 22.88 -16.35
CA MET A 1 14.88 22.81 -15.28
C MET A 1 14.45 21.69 -14.35
N ARG A 2 15.23 20.60 -14.20
CA ARG A 2 14.89 19.56 -13.24
C ARG A 2 15.17 20.14 -11.86
N ASP A 3 14.13 20.24 -11.03
CA ASP A 3 14.34 20.52 -9.60
C ASP A 3 15.12 19.32 -9.03
N ASN A 4 16.40 19.53 -8.74
CA ASN A 4 17.30 18.50 -8.24
C ASN A 4 17.21 18.41 -6.70
N ARG A 5 16.08 18.85 -6.12
CA ARG A 5 15.81 18.78 -4.68
C ARG A 5 15.65 17.30 -4.30
N ARG A 6 16.43 16.86 -3.35
CA ARG A 6 16.26 15.52 -2.76
C ARG A 6 14.96 15.51 -1.94
N VAL A 7 14.03 14.63 -2.30
CA VAL A 7 12.82 14.38 -1.52
C VAL A 7 13.20 13.65 -0.25
N THR A 8 12.72 14.12 0.89
CA THR A 8 12.96 13.49 2.19
C THR A 8 11.93 12.36 2.45
N THR A 9 12.26 11.47 3.37
CA THR A 9 11.34 10.40 3.80
C THR A 9 10.04 10.96 4.40
N ASP A 10 10.13 12.07 5.13
CA ASP A 10 8.96 12.73 5.72
C ASP A 10 8.06 13.32 4.64
N GLU A 11 8.62 13.91 3.60
CA GLU A 11 7.85 14.41 2.46
C GLU A 11 7.13 13.28 1.73
N ILE A 12 7.76 12.12 1.55
CA ILE A 12 7.13 10.94 0.93
C ILE A 12 5.94 10.46 1.76
N ARG A 13 6.12 10.31 3.09
CA ARG A 13 5.04 9.90 4.00
C ARG A 13 3.88 10.87 3.94
N GLU A 14 4.17 12.15 4.05
CA GLU A 14 3.14 13.19 4.09
C GLU A 14 2.41 13.33 2.77
N THR A 15 3.09 13.23 1.63
CA THR A 15 2.46 13.23 0.30
C THR A 15 1.46 12.08 0.19
N PHE A 16 1.86 10.86 0.59
CA PHE A 16 0.97 9.70 0.54
C PHE A 16 -0.25 9.89 1.46
N LEU A 17 -0.01 10.21 2.72
CA LEU A 17 -1.07 10.28 3.72
C LEU A 17 -2.08 11.39 3.41
N ARG A 18 -1.61 12.58 3.02
CA ARG A 18 -2.49 13.69 2.62
C ARG A 18 -3.29 13.37 1.37
N PHE A 19 -2.68 12.76 0.38
CA PHE A 19 -3.38 12.35 -0.84
C PHE A 19 -4.62 11.51 -0.54
N PHE A 20 -4.52 10.59 0.42
CA PHE A 20 -5.65 9.76 0.83
C PHE A 20 -6.58 10.46 1.82
N GLU A 21 -6.09 11.34 2.69
CA GLU A 21 -6.96 12.18 3.54
C GLU A 21 -7.88 13.08 2.70
N GLU A 22 -7.37 13.65 1.60
CA GLU A 22 -8.16 14.44 0.64
C GLU A 22 -9.23 13.60 -0.10
N ARG A 23 -9.13 12.27 -0.03
CA ARG A 23 -10.08 11.29 -0.56
C ARG A 23 -10.87 10.58 0.54
N ASP A 24 -11.08 11.31 1.63
CA ASP A 24 -11.89 10.88 2.78
C ASP A 24 -11.36 9.64 3.52
N HIS A 25 -10.04 9.46 3.56
CA HIS A 25 -9.43 8.41 4.38
C HIS A 25 -9.04 8.97 5.75
N LYS A 26 -9.39 8.24 6.80
CA LYS A 26 -8.93 8.55 8.15
C LYS A 26 -7.52 8.05 8.35
N ARG A 27 -6.61 8.96 8.69
CA ARG A 27 -5.22 8.63 9.04
C ARG A 27 -5.19 7.91 10.39
N LEU A 28 -4.54 6.75 10.41
CA LEU A 28 -4.26 5.99 11.63
C LEU A 28 -2.79 6.10 12.00
N PRO A 29 -2.48 6.14 13.31
CA PRO A 29 -1.09 6.01 13.77
C PRO A 29 -0.56 4.61 13.47
N SER A 30 0.77 4.48 13.36
CA SER A 30 1.41 3.17 13.30
C SER A 30 1.10 2.37 14.57
N ALA A 31 0.58 1.16 14.40
CA ALA A 31 0.40 0.24 15.50
C ALA A 31 1.75 -0.30 16.03
N SER A 32 1.71 -0.97 17.18
CA SER A 32 2.89 -1.63 17.75
C SER A 32 3.46 -2.68 16.80
N LEU A 33 4.78 -2.84 16.82
CA LEU A 33 5.44 -3.97 16.17
C LEU A 33 5.14 -5.30 16.85
N VAL A 34 4.74 -5.28 18.14
CA VAL A 34 4.32 -6.47 18.87
C VAL A 34 2.79 -6.55 18.81
N PRO A 35 2.23 -7.50 18.02
CA PRO A 35 0.82 -7.52 17.63
C PRO A 35 -0.12 -8.20 18.64
N SER A 36 0.31 -8.46 19.86
CA SER A 36 -0.43 -9.23 20.86
C SER A 36 -1.86 -8.74 21.12
N ALA A 37 -2.16 -7.47 20.82
CA ALA A 37 -3.47 -6.89 21.02
C ALA A 37 -4.48 -7.17 19.89
N TYR A 38 -4.01 -7.49 18.67
CA TYR A 38 -4.88 -7.64 17.49
C TYR A 38 -4.62 -8.92 16.67
N ASP A 39 -3.45 -9.53 16.79
CA ASP A 39 -3.13 -10.81 16.13
C ASP A 39 -2.08 -11.59 16.92
N PRO A 40 -2.51 -12.50 17.83
CA PRO A 40 -1.58 -13.31 18.61
C PRO A 40 -0.90 -14.43 17.79
N SER A 41 -1.32 -14.64 16.53
CA SER A 41 -0.77 -15.70 15.67
C SER A 41 0.60 -15.34 15.08
N VAL A 42 0.99 -14.06 15.12
CA VAL A 42 2.28 -13.58 14.62
C VAL A 42 3.08 -12.90 15.72
N LEU A 43 4.41 -13.07 15.67
CA LEU A 43 5.31 -12.50 16.68
C LEU A 43 5.54 -11.00 16.46
N LEU A 44 5.52 -10.54 15.23
CA LEU A 44 5.78 -9.16 14.85
C LEU A 44 4.82 -8.71 13.75
N THR A 45 4.54 -7.42 13.69
CA THR A 45 3.73 -6.81 12.63
C THR A 45 4.53 -6.79 11.34
N THR A 46 4.11 -7.58 10.35
CA THR A 46 4.81 -7.75 9.08
C THR A 46 4.17 -7.00 7.92
N ALA A 47 2.97 -6.43 8.12
CA ALA A 47 2.25 -5.72 7.06
C ALA A 47 1.34 -4.61 7.62
N GLY A 48 1.06 -3.61 6.80
CA GLY A 48 0.17 -2.50 7.14
C GLY A 48 -1.26 -2.92 7.44
N MET A 49 -1.71 -4.02 6.87
CA MET A 49 -3.06 -4.54 7.10
C MET A 49 -3.22 -5.33 8.41
N HIS A 50 -2.15 -5.83 9.02
CA HIS A 50 -2.27 -6.66 10.22
C HIS A 50 -3.07 -6.01 11.35
N PRO A 51 -2.84 -4.74 11.70
CA PRO A 51 -3.65 -4.06 12.74
C PRO A 51 -5.13 -3.89 12.36
N LEU A 52 -5.47 -4.09 11.09
CA LEU A 52 -6.83 -3.88 10.57
C LEU A 52 -7.60 -5.19 10.37
N VAL A 53 -6.96 -6.34 10.64
CA VAL A 53 -7.59 -7.66 10.50
C VAL A 53 -8.92 -7.78 11.22
N PRO A 54 -9.11 -7.29 12.45
CA PRO A 54 -10.41 -7.34 13.12
C PRO A 54 -11.51 -6.61 12.35
N PHE A 55 -11.19 -5.50 11.70
CA PHE A 55 -12.15 -4.75 10.86
C PHE A 55 -12.54 -5.52 9.59
N PHE A 56 -11.57 -6.15 8.92
CA PHE A 56 -11.82 -6.96 7.73
C PHE A 56 -12.60 -8.24 8.03
N LYS A 57 -12.43 -8.79 9.23
CA LYS A 57 -13.22 -9.95 9.69
C LYS A 57 -14.61 -9.57 10.22
N GLY A 58 -14.90 -8.28 10.41
CA GLY A 58 -16.14 -7.82 11.02
C GLY A 58 -16.21 -8.07 12.53
N GLU A 59 -15.08 -8.35 13.18
CA GLU A 59 -14.98 -8.54 14.63
C GLU A 59 -15.06 -7.20 15.37
N GLU A 60 -14.61 -6.12 14.72
CA GLU A 60 -14.67 -4.76 15.23
C GLU A 60 -15.17 -3.79 14.16
N THR A 61 -15.82 -2.71 14.59
CA THR A 61 -16.23 -1.63 13.69
C THR A 61 -15.03 -0.72 13.41
N PRO A 62 -14.66 -0.48 12.13
CA PRO A 62 -13.59 0.44 11.82
C PRO A 62 -13.96 1.87 12.20
N PRO A 63 -12.99 2.71 12.60
CA PRO A 63 -13.25 4.11 12.94
C PRO A 63 -13.65 4.97 11.75
N HIS A 64 -13.49 4.46 10.54
CA HIS A 64 -13.94 4.99 9.26
C HIS A 64 -13.85 3.89 8.19
N PRO A 65 -14.72 3.85 7.16
CA PRO A 65 -14.64 2.83 6.10
C PRO A 65 -13.39 2.97 5.22
N ARG A 66 -12.84 4.18 5.12
CA ARG A 66 -11.58 4.45 4.40
C ARG A 66 -10.49 4.79 5.39
N LEU A 67 -9.38 4.07 5.33
CA LEU A 67 -8.27 4.22 6.25
C LEU A 67 -6.96 4.40 5.49
N THR A 68 -6.04 5.21 6.06
CA THR A 68 -4.67 5.32 5.55
C THR A 68 -3.68 5.32 6.70
N SER A 69 -2.51 4.74 6.49
CA SER A 69 -1.46 4.67 7.50
C SER A 69 -0.06 4.55 6.90
N CYS A 70 0.93 4.91 7.70
CA CYS A 70 2.33 4.57 7.49
C CYS A 70 2.73 3.61 8.61
N GLN A 71 2.61 2.30 8.37
CA GLN A 71 2.81 1.26 9.37
C GLN A 71 4.26 0.81 9.42
N LYS A 72 4.87 0.84 10.60
CA LYS A 72 6.16 0.21 10.88
C LYS A 72 6.01 -1.30 10.83
N CYS A 73 6.86 -1.96 10.05
CA CYS A 73 6.83 -3.40 9.82
C CYS A 73 8.20 -4.01 10.03
N PHE A 74 8.20 -5.29 10.43
CA PHE A 74 9.42 -6.07 10.58
C PHE A 74 9.25 -7.45 9.93
N ARG A 75 10.14 -7.80 9.00
CA ARG A 75 10.16 -9.11 8.30
C ARG A 75 11.54 -9.74 8.40
N THR A 76 11.55 -11.06 8.56
CA THR A 76 12.77 -11.88 8.57
C THR A 76 12.81 -12.89 7.44
N THR A 77 11.80 -12.95 6.59
CA THR A 77 11.69 -13.91 5.47
C THR A 77 12.86 -13.83 4.50
N ASP A 78 13.43 -12.63 4.32
CA ASP A 78 14.54 -12.38 3.40
C ASP A 78 15.85 -12.04 4.13
N ILE A 79 16.02 -12.54 5.36
CA ILE A 79 17.14 -12.15 6.23
C ILE A 79 18.51 -12.45 5.60
N GLU A 80 18.59 -13.50 4.78
CA GLU A 80 19.82 -13.88 4.06
C GLU A 80 20.23 -12.85 2.99
N ASN A 81 19.27 -12.05 2.51
CA ASN A 81 19.48 -11.00 1.53
C ASN A 81 19.79 -9.64 2.18
N VAL A 82 19.52 -9.50 3.48
CA VAL A 82 19.76 -8.25 4.23
C VAL A 82 21.26 -8.00 4.34
N GLY A 83 21.70 -6.83 3.89
CA GLY A 83 23.13 -6.48 3.82
C GLY A 83 23.84 -6.97 2.55
N ASN A 84 23.26 -7.93 1.81
CA ASN A 84 23.77 -8.41 0.53
C ASN A 84 23.17 -7.68 -0.68
N THR A 85 22.05 -7.03 -0.48
CA THR A 85 21.36 -6.23 -1.49
C THR A 85 21.02 -4.85 -0.93
N ALA A 86 20.88 -3.86 -1.80
CA ALA A 86 20.53 -2.49 -1.39
C ALA A 86 19.05 -2.31 -1.00
N ARG A 87 18.20 -3.32 -1.19
CA ARG A 87 16.73 -3.19 -1.09
C ARG A 87 16.09 -4.05 -0.02
N HIS A 88 16.79 -5.08 0.50
CA HIS A 88 16.25 -5.94 1.55
C HIS A 88 16.61 -5.40 2.92
N LEU A 89 15.58 -5.04 3.67
CA LEU A 89 15.66 -4.53 5.04
C LEU A 89 14.73 -5.38 5.91
N THR A 90 15.11 -5.60 7.17
CA THR A 90 14.24 -6.25 8.15
C THR A 90 13.17 -5.30 8.66
N PHE A 91 13.55 -4.05 8.94
CA PHE A 91 12.65 -3.00 9.39
C PHE A 91 12.37 -2.03 8.25
N PHE A 92 11.10 -1.74 8.02
CA PHE A 92 10.64 -0.80 6.99
C PHE A 92 9.28 -0.21 7.35
N GLU A 93 8.88 0.81 6.63
CA GLU A 93 7.55 1.39 6.72
C GLU A 93 6.74 1.00 5.49
N MET A 94 5.48 0.64 5.73
CA MET A 94 4.52 0.32 4.68
C MET A 94 3.45 1.41 4.63
N LEU A 95 3.45 2.16 3.55
CA LEU A 95 2.38 3.10 3.22
C LEU A 95 1.18 2.31 2.73
N GLY A 96 0.00 2.60 3.27
CA GLY A 96 -1.20 1.83 2.95
C GLY A 96 -2.47 2.68 2.94
N ASN A 97 -3.33 2.39 1.97
CA ASN A 97 -4.71 2.83 1.92
C ASN A 97 -5.61 1.59 1.93
N PHE A 98 -6.69 1.67 2.68
CA PHE A 98 -7.55 0.52 2.95
C PHE A 98 -9.01 0.92 2.85
N SER A 99 -9.82 0.02 2.26
CA SER A 99 -11.27 0.14 2.18
C SER A 99 -11.93 -1.00 2.95
N VAL A 100 -12.78 -0.66 3.90
CA VAL A 100 -13.57 -1.63 4.66
C VAL A 100 -15.02 -1.50 4.20
N GLY A 101 -15.34 -2.19 3.09
CA GLY A 101 -16.69 -2.24 2.52
C GLY A 101 -17.15 -0.95 1.81
N ASP A 102 -16.24 -0.10 1.34
CA ASP A 102 -16.58 1.14 0.63
C ASP A 102 -16.16 1.07 -0.85
N TYR A 103 -14.92 1.38 -1.20
CA TYR A 103 -14.43 1.29 -2.58
C TYR A 103 -13.71 -0.02 -2.87
N PHE A 104 -13.48 -0.32 -4.15
CA PHE A 104 -12.78 -1.54 -4.57
C PHE A 104 -11.70 -1.23 -5.62
N LYS A 105 -11.49 -2.15 -6.59
CA LYS A 105 -10.35 -2.11 -7.53
C LYS A 105 -10.29 -0.84 -8.38
N GLN A 106 -11.42 -0.37 -8.86
CA GLN A 106 -11.47 0.74 -9.82
C GLN A 106 -10.88 2.02 -9.23
N GLU A 107 -11.40 2.44 -8.09
CA GLU A 107 -10.94 3.63 -7.39
C GLU A 107 -9.50 3.45 -6.90
N ALA A 108 -9.16 2.26 -6.37
CA ALA A 108 -7.81 1.97 -5.88
C ALA A 108 -6.76 2.12 -6.99
N VAL A 109 -7.02 1.59 -8.18
CA VAL A 109 -6.11 1.67 -9.33
C VAL A 109 -6.01 3.11 -9.85
N GLN A 110 -7.16 3.80 -9.96
CA GLN A 110 -7.17 5.21 -10.37
C GLN A 110 -6.34 6.08 -9.41
N TRP A 111 -6.56 5.96 -8.11
CA TRP A 111 -5.82 6.75 -7.13
C TRP A 111 -4.33 6.37 -7.06
N ALA A 112 -3.99 5.09 -7.25
CA ALA A 112 -2.58 4.70 -7.34
C ALA A 112 -1.88 5.35 -8.54
N TRP A 113 -2.58 5.44 -9.68
CA TRP A 113 -2.08 6.13 -10.87
C TRP A 113 -1.93 7.63 -10.65
N GLU A 114 -2.97 8.29 -10.14
CA GLU A 114 -2.95 9.72 -9.81
C GLU A 114 -1.81 10.06 -8.83
N LEU A 115 -1.70 9.30 -7.73
CA LEU A 115 -0.63 9.49 -6.74
C LEU A 115 0.75 9.35 -7.36
N SER A 116 0.93 8.36 -8.24
CA SER A 116 2.22 8.14 -8.89
C SER A 116 2.64 9.31 -9.77
N LEU A 117 1.72 9.85 -10.55
CA LEU A 117 2.02 10.95 -11.49
C LEU A 117 2.00 12.32 -10.83
N GLU A 118 0.99 12.60 -10.02
CA GLU A 118 0.74 13.93 -9.45
C GLU A 118 1.39 14.10 -8.08
N GLY A 119 1.33 13.07 -7.23
CA GLY A 119 1.89 13.11 -5.89
C GLY A 119 3.41 12.88 -5.88
N PHE A 120 3.87 11.82 -6.53
CA PHE A 120 5.30 11.47 -6.56
C PHE A 120 6.02 11.99 -7.80
N HIS A 121 5.31 12.57 -8.77
CA HIS A 121 5.87 13.12 -10.00
C HIS A 121 6.67 12.13 -10.83
N PHE A 122 6.27 10.85 -10.80
CA PHE A 122 6.84 9.86 -11.70
C PHE A 122 6.37 10.13 -13.13
N LYS A 123 7.19 9.80 -14.09
CA LYS A 123 6.78 9.86 -15.49
C LYS A 123 6.06 8.56 -15.86
N ALA A 124 4.98 8.65 -16.60
CA ALA A 124 4.23 7.49 -17.04
C ALA A 124 5.11 6.49 -17.82
N GLU A 125 6.08 7.00 -18.59
CA GLU A 125 7.04 6.19 -19.36
C GLU A 125 8.02 5.37 -18.50
N ASP A 126 8.21 5.77 -17.24
CA ASP A 126 9.10 5.09 -16.29
C ASP A 126 8.34 4.06 -15.42
N LEU A 127 7.02 3.94 -15.59
CA LEU A 127 6.16 3.06 -14.79
C LEU A 127 5.84 1.77 -15.56
N TRP A 128 5.98 0.65 -14.87
CA TRP A 128 5.59 -0.68 -15.35
C TRP A 128 4.42 -1.19 -14.52
N ILE A 129 3.34 -1.59 -15.19
CA ILE A 129 2.14 -2.12 -14.55
C ILE A 129 2.06 -3.60 -14.87
N SER A 130 1.99 -4.43 -13.82
CA SER A 130 1.72 -5.85 -13.95
C SER A 130 0.30 -6.16 -13.50
N VAL A 131 -0.34 -7.10 -14.18
CA VAL A 131 -1.66 -7.60 -13.84
C VAL A 131 -1.60 -9.12 -13.73
N PHE A 132 -2.52 -9.71 -12.96
CA PHE A 132 -2.64 -11.15 -12.89
C PHE A 132 -3.20 -11.68 -14.21
N GLU A 133 -2.47 -12.61 -14.85
CA GLU A 133 -2.84 -13.17 -16.17
C GLU A 133 -4.02 -14.18 -16.12
N GLY A 134 -4.50 -14.49 -14.94
CA GLY A 134 -5.52 -15.49 -14.71
C GLY A 134 -4.92 -16.87 -14.38
N ASP A 135 -5.76 -17.76 -13.90
CA ASP A 135 -5.44 -19.18 -13.66
C ASP A 135 -6.61 -20.04 -14.13
N LYS A 136 -6.43 -20.70 -15.27
CA LYS A 136 -7.48 -21.55 -15.87
C LYS A 136 -7.80 -22.77 -15.01
N ALA A 137 -6.84 -23.30 -14.25
CA ALA A 137 -7.06 -24.45 -13.37
C ALA A 137 -7.95 -24.10 -12.17
N LEU A 138 -7.88 -22.85 -11.72
CA LEU A 138 -8.70 -22.31 -10.65
C LEU A 138 -9.96 -21.60 -11.14
N GLY A 139 -10.19 -21.54 -12.46
CA GLY A 139 -11.32 -20.81 -13.06
C GLY A 139 -11.23 -19.29 -12.91
N LEU A 140 -10.03 -18.75 -12.67
CA LEU A 140 -9.80 -17.33 -12.50
C LEU A 140 -9.47 -16.67 -13.84
N GLY A 141 -10.21 -15.61 -14.17
CA GLY A 141 -9.97 -14.80 -15.36
C GLY A 141 -8.79 -13.86 -15.20
N VAL A 142 -8.34 -13.28 -16.32
CA VAL A 142 -7.35 -12.19 -16.31
C VAL A 142 -7.88 -11.02 -15.50
N GLU A 143 -7.09 -10.48 -14.59
CA GLU A 143 -7.42 -9.18 -13.98
C GLU A 143 -7.22 -8.08 -15.04
N ILE A 144 -8.33 -7.67 -15.62
CA ILE A 144 -8.34 -6.47 -16.47
C ILE A 144 -8.23 -5.30 -15.50
N GLY A 145 -7.00 -4.81 -15.30
CA GLY A 145 -6.82 -3.47 -14.76
C GLY A 145 -7.61 -2.54 -15.64
N THR A 146 -8.54 -1.80 -15.04
CA THR A 146 -9.35 -0.79 -15.73
C THR A 146 -8.44 -0.01 -16.68
N ASN A 147 -8.88 0.23 -17.91
CA ASN A 147 -8.15 0.91 -18.98
C ASN A 147 -7.62 2.29 -18.54
N LEU A 148 -6.54 2.32 -17.78
CA LEU A 148 -5.86 3.54 -17.32
C LEU A 148 -4.78 3.99 -18.32
N CYS A 149 -4.37 3.11 -19.21
CA CYS A 149 -3.49 3.45 -20.30
C CYS A 149 -4.28 3.43 -21.61
N GLY A 150 -4.80 4.58 -22.00
CA GLY A 150 -5.17 4.84 -23.38
C GLY A 150 -3.92 4.90 -24.26
N HIS A 151 -3.25 3.78 -24.45
CA HIS A 151 -2.31 3.60 -25.54
C HIS A 151 -2.93 2.61 -26.52
N ASN A 152 -3.60 3.22 -27.51
CA ASN A 152 -3.83 2.59 -28.80
C ASN A 152 -2.46 2.22 -29.38
N SER A 153 -2.21 0.93 -29.56
CA SER A 153 -1.24 0.41 -30.51
C SER A 153 -1.77 0.60 -31.92
#